data_f9f1a1e3aa846bb1054c2a8391953765
#
_entry.id   f9f1a1e3aa846bb1054c2a8391953765
#
_cell.length_a   1.000
_cell.length_b   1.000
_cell.length_c   1.000
_cell.angle_alpha   90.00
_cell.angle_beta   90.00
_cell.angle_gamma   90.00
#
_symmetry.space_group_name_H-M   'P 1'
#
loop_
_entity.id
_entity.type
_entity.pdbx_description
1 polymer ?
#
loop_
_entity_poly.entity_id
_entity_poly.type
_entity_poly.pdbx_seq_one_letter_code
_entity_poly.pdbx_strand_id
1 'polypeptide(L)'
;MSDKPDIPLFQQYQAAFASHIRNPQKNKRPQGIPAQRMKVYNELLYNNLEGFLLACFPVLRKILGKRKWSKLVRDFFSVHRCQTPFFRQIPDEFIQYLKNERNAQPDDPPFLIDLAHYEWVELMLSVSNKEIDYALIDPHGDLLNAHPAISPLLSLQSYAYPMHRISPKFKPTREQQEASHFAIVRNAEDEVKFILINPVIMRLLLLLQSQPLTGEGALRQIAAELQHPDPSVVLTAGHETLQSLHSAQVVLGTWRQ
;
A
#
# COMPACT_ATOMS: atom_id res chain seq x y z
N MET A 1 -32.54 33.77 1.01
CA MET A 1 -33.13 32.42 1.18
C MET A 1 -32.56 31.57 0.08
N SER A 2 -31.69 30.66 0.44
CA SER A 2 -30.97 29.82 -0.53
C SER A 2 -31.88 28.62 -0.89
N ASP A 3 -32.42 28.64 -2.11
CA ASP A 3 -33.15 27.52 -2.69
C ASP A 3 -32.19 26.30 -2.80
N LYS A 4 -32.27 25.37 -1.85
CA LYS A 4 -31.67 24.06 -2.04
C LYS A 4 -32.48 23.35 -3.13
N PRO A 5 -31.84 22.88 -4.21
CA PRO A 5 -32.55 22.15 -5.24
C PRO A 5 -33.30 20.96 -4.62
N ASP A 6 -34.57 20.86 -4.95
CA ASP A 6 -35.46 19.80 -4.45
C ASP A 6 -34.95 18.44 -4.98
N ILE A 7 -34.43 17.62 -4.05
CA ILE A 7 -33.86 16.31 -4.42
C ILE A 7 -34.99 15.40 -4.90
N PRO A 8 -34.92 14.82 -6.11
CA PRO A 8 -35.94 13.93 -6.63
C PRO A 8 -36.26 12.77 -5.67
N LEU A 9 -37.51 12.35 -5.58
CA LEU A 9 -37.98 11.31 -4.64
C LEU A 9 -37.19 10.00 -4.75
N PHE A 10 -36.81 9.59 -5.97
CA PHE A 10 -36.01 8.38 -6.14
C PHE A 10 -34.62 8.50 -5.54
N GLN A 11 -33.98 9.69 -5.60
CA GLN A 11 -32.67 9.92 -4.97
C GLN A 11 -32.78 9.95 -3.46
N GLN A 12 -33.86 10.53 -2.91
CA GLN A 12 -34.13 10.47 -1.47
C GLN A 12 -34.29 9.04 -0.98
N TYR A 13 -35.02 8.21 -1.76
CA TYR A 13 -35.18 6.79 -1.46
C TYR A 13 -33.86 6.02 -1.54
N GLN A 14 -33.03 6.24 -2.57
CA GLN A 14 -31.70 5.64 -2.71
C GLN A 14 -30.78 6.02 -1.54
N ALA A 15 -30.80 7.31 -1.15
CA ALA A 15 -30.02 7.79 0.01
C ALA A 15 -30.46 7.13 1.31
N ALA A 16 -31.78 7.00 1.55
CA ALA A 16 -32.34 6.34 2.73
C ALA A 16 -31.96 4.84 2.74
N PHE A 17 -32.05 4.17 1.59
CA PHE A 17 -31.69 2.77 1.42
C PHE A 17 -30.18 2.54 1.73
N ALA A 18 -29.30 3.33 1.10
CA ALA A 18 -27.87 3.25 1.31
C ALA A 18 -27.47 3.56 2.77
N SER A 19 -28.10 4.59 3.35
CA SER A 19 -27.83 4.97 4.75
C SER A 19 -28.23 3.88 5.74
N HIS A 20 -29.38 3.21 5.51
CA HIS A 20 -29.80 2.10 6.36
C HIS A 20 -28.86 0.89 6.23
N ILE A 21 -28.45 0.52 5.00
CA ILE A 21 -27.49 -0.59 4.80
C ILE A 21 -26.19 -0.33 5.54
N ARG A 22 -25.67 0.88 5.45
CA ARG A 22 -24.41 1.27 6.11
C ARG A 22 -24.52 1.22 7.63
N ASN A 23 -25.64 1.71 8.19
CA ASN A 23 -25.84 1.72 9.61
C ASN A 23 -27.32 1.50 9.97
N PRO A 24 -27.78 0.24 10.04
CA PRO A 24 -29.18 -0.08 10.30
C PRO A 24 -29.63 0.27 11.73
N GLN A 25 -28.69 0.50 12.64
CA GLN A 25 -29.03 0.90 14.01
C GLN A 25 -29.37 2.40 14.13
N LYS A 26 -28.71 3.23 13.30
CA LYS A 26 -28.91 4.71 13.32
C LYS A 26 -29.94 5.18 12.30
N ASN A 27 -30.12 4.47 11.20
CA ASN A 27 -30.96 4.88 10.09
C ASN A 27 -32.20 3.99 9.98
N LYS A 28 -33.37 4.60 9.86
CA LYS A 28 -34.63 3.84 9.68
C LYS A 28 -34.63 3.09 8.35
N ARG A 29 -35.26 1.92 8.34
CA ARG A 29 -35.50 1.15 7.13
C ARG A 29 -36.38 1.93 6.17
N PRO A 30 -36.09 1.96 4.85
CA PRO A 30 -36.95 2.55 3.84
C PRO A 30 -38.33 1.89 3.83
N GLN A 31 -39.36 2.68 3.55
CA GLN A 31 -40.72 2.15 3.42
C GLN A 31 -40.84 1.24 2.21
N GLY A 32 -41.75 0.29 2.27
CA GLY A 32 -42.02 -0.64 1.17
C GLY A 32 -41.10 -1.86 1.06
N ILE A 33 -40.01 -1.95 1.86
CA ILE A 33 -39.15 -3.14 1.88
C ILE A 33 -39.40 -3.96 3.15
N PRO A 34 -39.73 -5.26 3.04
CA PRO A 34 -39.87 -6.15 4.18
C PRO A 34 -38.57 -6.25 5.00
N ALA A 35 -38.67 -6.34 6.32
CA ALA A 35 -37.52 -6.39 7.23
C ALA A 35 -36.55 -7.54 6.87
N GLN A 36 -37.08 -8.69 6.53
CA GLN A 36 -36.29 -9.86 6.17
C GLN A 36 -35.46 -9.65 4.90
N ARG A 37 -36.05 -9.02 3.87
CA ARG A 37 -35.31 -8.68 2.63
C ARG A 37 -34.21 -7.67 2.92
N MET A 38 -34.52 -6.65 3.73
CA MET A 38 -33.52 -5.63 4.10
C MET A 38 -32.35 -6.22 4.87
N LYS A 39 -32.63 -7.20 5.77
CA LYS A 39 -31.59 -7.93 6.49
C LYS A 39 -30.64 -8.66 5.52
N VAL A 40 -31.17 -9.31 4.50
CA VAL A 40 -30.37 -10.00 3.45
C VAL A 40 -29.45 -9.00 2.73
N TYR A 41 -29.96 -7.83 2.32
CA TYR A 41 -29.14 -6.80 1.69
C TYR A 41 -28.02 -6.27 2.62
N ASN A 42 -28.35 -6.02 3.88
CA ASN A 42 -27.38 -5.55 4.89
C ASN A 42 -26.24 -6.56 5.08
N GLU A 43 -26.58 -7.85 5.19
CA GLU A 43 -25.60 -8.93 5.36
C GLU A 43 -24.77 -9.12 4.09
N LEU A 44 -25.41 -9.16 2.91
CA LEU A 44 -24.72 -9.35 1.63
C LEU A 44 -23.69 -8.27 1.36
N LEU A 45 -24.07 -6.99 1.48
CA LEU A 45 -23.16 -5.88 1.18
C LEU A 45 -22.03 -5.77 2.21
N TYR A 46 -22.34 -6.01 3.49
CA TYR A 46 -21.31 -6.05 4.52
C TYR A 46 -20.32 -7.20 4.29
N ASN A 47 -20.81 -8.41 4.01
CA ASN A 47 -19.97 -9.59 3.79
C ASN A 47 -19.09 -9.43 2.54
N ASN A 48 -19.62 -8.86 1.46
CA ASN A 48 -18.83 -8.57 0.27
C ASN A 48 -17.70 -7.58 0.57
N LEU A 49 -18.02 -6.46 1.24
CA LEU A 49 -17.02 -5.48 1.63
C LEU A 49 -15.97 -6.09 2.57
N GLU A 50 -16.39 -6.83 3.61
CA GLU A 50 -15.48 -7.51 4.52
C GLU A 50 -14.61 -8.53 3.77
N GLY A 51 -15.16 -9.24 2.77
CA GLY A 51 -14.44 -10.19 1.93
C GLY A 51 -13.26 -9.55 1.17
N PHE A 52 -13.47 -8.38 0.56
CA PHE A 52 -12.38 -7.64 -0.10
C PHE A 52 -11.29 -7.21 0.88
N LEU A 53 -11.68 -6.74 2.07
CA LEU A 53 -10.74 -6.34 3.10
C LEU A 53 -9.99 -7.55 3.69
N LEU A 54 -10.64 -8.70 3.85
CA LEU A 54 -10.00 -9.93 4.33
C LEU A 54 -8.97 -10.48 3.34
N ALA A 55 -9.23 -10.34 2.04
CA ALA A 55 -8.28 -10.74 1.00
C ALA A 55 -7.00 -9.88 1.02
N CYS A 56 -7.15 -8.57 1.29
CA CYS A 56 -6.03 -7.62 1.30
C CYS A 56 -5.28 -7.58 2.65
N PHE A 57 -5.96 -7.77 3.79
CA PHE A 57 -5.43 -7.52 5.14
C PHE A 57 -5.43 -8.78 6.05
N PRO A 58 -4.86 -9.91 5.61
CA PRO A 58 -4.92 -11.16 6.35
C PRO A 58 -4.12 -11.14 7.67
N VAL A 59 -2.97 -10.45 7.71
CA VAL A 59 -2.14 -10.36 8.92
C VAL A 59 -2.78 -9.39 9.91
N LEU A 60 -3.19 -8.20 9.46
CA LEU A 60 -3.91 -7.24 10.30
C LEU A 60 -5.15 -7.87 10.94
N ARG A 61 -5.92 -8.64 10.16
CA ARG A 61 -7.07 -9.39 10.66
C ARG A 61 -6.71 -10.36 11.77
N LYS A 62 -5.59 -11.12 11.62
CA LYS A 62 -5.09 -12.04 12.66
C LYS A 62 -4.62 -11.29 13.91
N ILE A 63 -3.97 -10.13 13.75
CA ILE A 63 -3.48 -9.29 14.84
C ILE A 63 -4.64 -8.74 15.69
N LEU A 64 -5.66 -8.18 15.04
CA LEU A 64 -6.81 -7.58 15.72
C LEU A 64 -7.77 -8.62 16.34
N GLY A 65 -7.81 -9.81 15.75
CA GLY A 65 -8.80 -10.84 16.12
C GLY A 65 -10.21 -10.48 15.61
N LYS A 66 -11.13 -11.46 15.65
CA LYS A 66 -12.48 -11.34 15.03
C LYS A 66 -13.27 -10.12 15.51
N ARG A 67 -13.30 -9.88 16.81
CA ARG A 67 -14.16 -8.86 17.41
C ARG A 67 -13.73 -7.43 17.02
N LYS A 68 -12.43 -7.12 17.16
CA LYS A 68 -11.89 -5.79 16.82
C LYS A 68 -11.94 -5.55 15.31
N TRP A 69 -11.61 -6.56 14.53
CA TRP A 69 -11.70 -6.49 13.07
C TRP A 69 -13.12 -6.16 12.62
N SER A 70 -14.13 -6.95 13.04
CA SER A 70 -15.52 -6.69 12.64
C SER A 70 -16.02 -5.32 13.10
N LYS A 71 -15.58 -4.82 14.28
CA LYS A 71 -15.87 -3.46 14.69
C LYS A 71 -15.25 -2.44 13.74
N LEU A 72 -13.97 -2.58 13.43
CA LEU A 72 -13.23 -1.67 12.53
C LEU A 72 -13.86 -1.61 11.13
N VAL A 73 -14.22 -2.78 10.57
CA VAL A 73 -14.88 -2.86 9.24
C VAL A 73 -16.28 -2.23 9.28
N ARG A 74 -17.04 -2.42 10.36
CA ARG A 74 -18.37 -1.78 10.51
C ARG A 74 -18.25 -0.27 10.66
N ASP A 75 -17.27 0.21 11.40
CA ASP A 75 -17.02 1.65 11.57
C ASP A 75 -16.65 2.25 10.20
N PHE A 76 -15.74 1.63 9.44
CA PHE A 76 -15.43 2.03 8.08
C PHE A 76 -16.68 2.07 7.19
N PHE A 77 -17.44 0.99 7.13
CA PHE A 77 -18.64 0.88 6.31
C PHE A 77 -19.72 1.91 6.67
N SER A 78 -19.82 2.29 7.93
CA SER A 78 -20.83 3.25 8.41
C SER A 78 -20.43 4.71 8.20
N VAL A 79 -19.13 5.03 8.30
CA VAL A 79 -18.61 6.42 8.30
C VAL A 79 -18.10 6.82 6.94
N HIS A 80 -17.17 6.02 6.38
CA HIS A 80 -16.50 6.34 5.14
C HIS A 80 -17.45 6.23 3.93
N ARG A 81 -17.42 7.21 3.05
CA ARG A 81 -18.17 7.20 1.78
C ARG A 81 -17.21 6.89 0.66
N CYS A 82 -17.15 5.61 0.28
CA CYS A 82 -16.33 5.20 -0.86
C CYS A 82 -16.69 6.01 -2.10
N GLN A 83 -15.67 6.53 -2.77
CA GLN A 83 -15.78 7.33 -3.99
C GLN A 83 -15.61 6.48 -5.25
N THR A 84 -14.96 5.32 -5.10
CA THR A 84 -14.70 4.41 -6.21
C THR A 84 -15.89 3.53 -6.55
N PRO A 85 -16.20 3.32 -7.85
CA PRO A 85 -17.16 2.30 -8.28
C PRO A 85 -16.55 0.89 -8.34
N PHE A 86 -15.22 0.75 -8.15
CA PHE A 86 -14.52 -0.52 -8.34
C PHE A 86 -14.25 -1.22 -7.00
N PHE A 87 -14.76 -2.42 -6.85
CA PHE A 87 -14.59 -3.23 -5.63
C PHE A 87 -13.12 -3.50 -5.28
N ARG A 88 -12.26 -3.66 -6.28
CA ARG A 88 -10.81 -3.85 -6.09
C ARG A 88 -10.11 -2.65 -5.41
N GLN A 89 -10.74 -1.48 -5.41
CA GLN A 89 -10.22 -0.26 -4.78
C GLN A 89 -10.79 -0.01 -3.37
N ILE A 90 -11.65 -0.90 -2.85
CA ILE A 90 -12.14 -0.80 -1.47
C ILE A 90 -11.00 -0.81 -0.45
N PRO A 91 -9.91 -1.61 -0.60
CA PRO A 91 -8.74 -1.52 0.27
C PRO A 91 -8.06 -0.15 0.25
N ASP A 92 -8.03 0.56 -0.89
CA ASP A 92 -7.47 1.91 -0.99
C ASP A 92 -8.29 2.90 -0.14
N GLU A 93 -9.61 2.83 -0.26
CA GLU A 93 -10.55 3.62 0.54
C GLU A 93 -10.41 3.31 2.04
N PHE A 94 -10.16 2.05 2.39
CA PHE A 94 -9.93 1.64 3.77
C PHE A 94 -8.64 2.24 4.35
N ILE A 95 -7.55 2.29 3.57
CA ILE A 95 -6.32 2.98 3.95
C ILE A 95 -6.58 4.48 4.16
N GLN A 96 -7.34 5.12 3.26
CA GLN A 96 -7.70 6.55 3.40
C GLN A 96 -8.51 6.79 4.68
N TYR A 97 -9.48 5.94 4.96
CA TYR A 97 -10.27 6.00 6.19
C TYR A 97 -9.38 5.88 7.44
N LEU A 98 -8.46 4.90 7.47
CA LEU A 98 -7.56 4.70 8.60
C LEU A 98 -6.64 5.90 8.86
N LYS A 99 -6.18 6.56 7.78
CA LYS A 99 -5.26 7.70 7.86
C LYS A 99 -5.95 9.02 8.20
N ASN A 100 -7.14 9.26 7.65
CA ASN A 100 -7.72 10.60 7.59
C ASN A 100 -9.00 10.78 8.40
N GLU A 101 -9.76 9.72 8.65
CA GLU A 101 -11.11 9.83 9.25
C GLU A 101 -11.23 9.14 10.60
N ARG A 102 -10.45 8.06 10.79
CA ARG A 102 -10.52 7.25 12.00
C ARG A 102 -9.63 7.82 13.11
N ASN A 103 -10.21 8.09 14.27
CA ASN A 103 -9.42 8.36 15.45
C ASN A 103 -8.80 7.07 16.00
N ALA A 104 -7.51 7.13 16.34
CA ALA A 104 -6.83 6.01 16.99
C ALA A 104 -7.54 5.62 18.30
N GLN A 105 -7.66 4.33 18.54
CA GLN A 105 -8.24 3.80 19.77
C GLN A 105 -7.12 3.44 20.76
N PRO A 106 -7.38 3.52 22.08
CA PRO A 106 -6.34 3.21 23.08
C PRO A 106 -5.76 1.80 22.98
N ASP A 107 -6.53 0.86 22.44
CA ASP A 107 -6.17 -0.54 22.30
C ASP A 107 -5.74 -0.93 20.87
N ASP A 108 -5.51 0.06 20.01
CA ASP A 108 -4.94 -0.16 18.68
C ASP A 108 -3.44 -0.50 18.79
N PRO A 109 -2.96 -1.46 18.00
CA PRO A 109 -1.53 -1.65 17.85
C PRO A 109 -0.87 -0.38 17.29
N PRO A 110 0.31 0.03 17.79
CA PRO A 110 0.95 1.26 17.33
C PRO A 110 1.34 1.22 15.83
N PHE A 111 1.48 0.03 15.28
CA PHE A 111 1.81 -0.24 13.87
C PHE A 111 0.58 -0.52 12.99
N LEU A 112 -0.64 -0.24 13.47
CA LEU A 112 -1.88 -0.63 12.75
C LEU A 112 -1.93 -0.09 11.33
N ILE A 113 -1.68 1.22 11.16
CA ILE A 113 -1.75 1.90 9.86
C ILE A 113 -0.59 1.44 8.96
N ASP A 114 0.62 1.31 9.52
CA ASP A 114 1.80 0.84 8.80
C ASP A 114 1.61 -0.58 8.28
N LEU A 115 1.08 -1.48 9.12
CA LEU A 115 0.80 -2.86 8.72
C LEU A 115 -0.29 -2.93 7.65
N ALA A 116 -1.37 -2.17 7.80
CA ALA A 116 -2.39 -2.09 6.77
C ALA A 116 -1.80 -1.58 5.44
N HIS A 117 -0.97 -0.54 5.47
CA HIS A 117 -0.31 -0.03 4.29
C HIS A 117 0.66 -1.05 3.66
N TYR A 118 1.43 -1.77 4.49
CA TYR A 118 2.35 -2.81 4.03
C TYR A 118 1.63 -3.92 3.27
N GLU A 119 0.49 -4.43 3.79
CA GLU A 119 -0.32 -5.43 3.10
C GLU A 119 -1.01 -4.86 1.84
N TRP A 120 -1.46 -3.60 1.89
CA TRP A 120 -2.10 -2.95 0.74
C TRP A 120 -1.16 -2.72 -0.45
N VAL A 121 0.13 -2.44 -0.23
CA VAL A 121 1.11 -2.22 -1.30
C VAL A 121 1.23 -3.45 -2.20
N GLU A 122 1.09 -4.66 -1.67
CA GLU A 122 1.07 -5.90 -2.45
C GLU A 122 -0.07 -5.89 -3.48
N LEU A 123 -1.29 -5.60 -3.02
CA LEU A 123 -2.45 -5.49 -3.90
C LEU A 123 -2.27 -4.38 -4.93
N MET A 124 -1.82 -3.21 -4.51
CA MET A 124 -1.61 -2.04 -5.38
C MET A 124 -0.66 -2.37 -6.53
N LEU A 125 0.44 -3.05 -6.25
CA LEU A 125 1.39 -3.47 -7.28
C LEU A 125 0.84 -4.59 -8.16
N SER A 126 0.14 -5.58 -7.57
CA SER A 126 -0.41 -6.71 -8.32
C SER A 126 -1.45 -6.28 -9.37
N VAL A 127 -2.23 -5.24 -9.09
CA VAL A 127 -3.27 -4.71 -10.01
C VAL A 127 -2.80 -3.49 -10.82
N SER A 128 -1.54 -3.11 -10.71
CA SER A 128 -0.99 -1.94 -11.43
C SER A 128 -1.03 -2.16 -12.94
N ASN A 129 -1.53 -1.16 -13.67
CA ASN A 129 -1.56 -1.14 -15.13
C ASN A 129 -0.29 -0.53 -15.76
N LYS A 130 0.75 -0.26 -14.96
CA LYS A 130 2.01 0.23 -15.51
C LYS A 130 2.67 -0.87 -16.32
N GLU A 131 3.16 -0.53 -17.48
CA GLU A 131 3.87 -1.43 -18.40
C GLU A 131 5.35 -1.08 -18.46
N ILE A 132 6.18 -2.08 -18.76
CA ILE A 132 7.61 -1.93 -18.96
C ILE A 132 7.86 -1.95 -20.46
N ASP A 133 8.41 -0.85 -20.99
CA ASP A 133 8.86 -0.81 -22.38
C ASP A 133 10.29 -1.38 -22.48
N TYR A 134 10.37 -2.69 -22.66
CA TYR A 134 11.66 -3.39 -22.81
C TYR A 134 12.44 -2.98 -24.05
N ALA A 135 11.81 -2.35 -25.05
CA ALA A 135 12.53 -1.86 -26.24
C ALA A 135 13.50 -0.72 -25.90
N LEU A 136 13.21 0.04 -24.83
CA LEU A 136 14.05 1.13 -24.34
C LEU A 136 15.14 0.69 -23.37
N ILE A 137 15.20 -0.60 -23.02
CA ILE A 137 16.08 -1.12 -21.98
C ILE A 137 17.09 -2.08 -22.60
N ASP A 138 18.38 -1.92 -22.26
CA ASP A 138 19.42 -2.91 -22.46
C ASP A 138 19.58 -3.74 -21.19
N PRO A 139 19.14 -5.01 -21.17
CA PRO A 139 19.22 -5.86 -19.98
C PRO A 139 20.66 -6.23 -19.59
N HIS A 140 21.63 -6.05 -20.50
CA HIS A 140 23.05 -6.36 -20.28
C HIS A 140 23.92 -5.10 -20.21
N GLY A 141 23.30 -3.92 -20.14
CA GLY A 141 24.01 -2.65 -20.08
C GLY A 141 24.86 -2.51 -18.81
N ASP A 142 25.91 -1.70 -18.91
CA ASP A 142 26.82 -1.44 -17.79
C ASP A 142 26.12 -0.61 -16.70
N LEU A 143 25.75 -1.26 -15.59
CA LEU A 143 25.03 -0.63 -14.50
C LEU A 143 25.78 0.49 -13.78
N LEU A 144 27.13 0.56 -13.93
CA LEU A 144 27.93 1.65 -13.36
C LEU A 144 28.03 2.83 -14.32
N ASN A 145 28.39 2.57 -15.58
CA ASN A 145 28.75 3.63 -16.50
C ASN A 145 27.56 4.16 -17.33
N ALA A 146 26.44 3.44 -17.35
CA ALA A 146 25.20 3.88 -17.98
C ALA A 146 24.11 4.23 -16.93
N HIS A 147 22.93 4.65 -17.40
CA HIS A 147 21.81 5.03 -16.56
C HIS A 147 20.97 3.79 -16.20
N PRO A 148 20.94 3.31 -14.94
CA PRO A 148 20.14 2.16 -14.56
C PRO A 148 18.64 2.41 -14.79
N ALA A 149 17.97 1.46 -15.41
CA ALA A 149 16.52 1.49 -15.65
C ALA A 149 15.80 0.85 -14.47
N ILE A 150 15.21 1.68 -13.63
CA ILE A 150 14.44 1.23 -12.45
C ILE A 150 13.05 0.78 -12.89
N SER A 151 12.60 -0.37 -12.38
CA SER A 151 11.26 -0.89 -12.67
C SER A 151 10.16 0.14 -12.33
N PRO A 152 9.24 0.45 -13.24
CA PRO A 152 8.07 1.29 -12.96
C PRO A 152 7.09 0.62 -11.99
N LEU A 153 7.25 -0.69 -11.77
CA LEU A 153 6.48 -1.50 -10.83
C LEU A 153 7.20 -1.66 -9.48
N LEU A 154 8.12 -0.76 -9.17
CA LEU A 154 8.79 -0.65 -7.87
C LEU A 154 8.06 0.34 -6.96
N SER A 155 7.86 -0.05 -5.71
CA SER A 155 7.43 0.80 -4.61
C SER A 155 8.46 0.77 -3.47
N LEU A 156 9.01 1.93 -3.12
CA LEU A 156 9.95 2.07 -2.01
C LEU A 156 9.18 2.49 -0.76
N GLN A 157 9.29 1.72 0.31
CA GLN A 157 8.54 1.96 1.54
C GLN A 157 9.45 1.90 2.77
N SER A 158 9.17 2.80 3.72
CA SER A 158 9.83 2.84 5.03
C SER A 158 8.79 2.85 6.14
N TYR A 159 8.97 1.99 7.13
CA TYR A 159 8.08 1.86 8.27
C TYR A 159 8.85 1.99 9.57
N ALA A 160 8.17 2.44 10.62
CA ALA A 160 8.77 2.59 11.94
C ALA A 160 8.99 1.25 12.66
N TYR A 161 8.39 0.17 12.15
CA TYR A 161 8.42 -1.16 12.77
C TYR A 161 8.89 -2.22 11.78
N PRO A 162 9.42 -3.39 12.25
CA PRO A 162 9.88 -4.47 11.38
C PRO A 162 8.69 -5.25 10.78
N MET A 163 8.04 -4.68 9.74
CA MET A 163 6.79 -5.17 9.16
C MET A 163 6.82 -6.66 8.81
N HIS A 164 7.93 -7.15 8.25
CA HIS A 164 8.13 -8.55 7.85
C HIS A 164 8.10 -9.55 9.01
N ARG A 165 8.25 -9.07 10.26
CA ARG A 165 8.24 -9.92 11.48
C ARG A 165 6.90 -9.90 12.20
N ILE A 166 6.04 -8.92 11.91
CA ILE A 166 4.77 -8.75 12.60
C ILE A 166 3.86 -9.96 12.39
N SER A 167 3.41 -10.52 13.48
CA SER A 167 2.59 -11.74 13.51
C SER A 167 1.81 -11.81 14.83
N PRO A 168 0.85 -12.72 14.99
CA PRO A 168 0.19 -12.93 16.28
C PRO A 168 1.14 -13.23 17.45
N LYS A 169 2.34 -13.77 17.14
CA LYS A 169 3.39 -14.09 18.12
C LYS A 169 4.37 -12.93 18.36
N PHE A 170 4.42 -11.96 17.45
CA PHE A 170 5.33 -10.81 17.55
C PHE A 170 4.57 -9.51 17.23
N LYS A 171 4.27 -8.74 18.27
CA LYS A 171 3.55 -7.46 18.23
C LYS A 171 4.37 -6.41 18.96
N PRO A 172 5.23 -5.65 18.24
CA PRO A 172 6.09 -4.66 18.88
C PRO A 172 5.27 -3.57 19.58
N THR A 173 5.79 -3.08 20.71
CA THR A 173 5.24 -1.92 21.43
C THR A 173 5.80 -0.61 20.86
N ARG A 174 5.34 0.54 21.38
CA ARG A 174 5.85 1.85 20.95
C ARG A 174 7.34 2.05 21.23
N GLU A 175 7.86 1.41 22.26
CA GLU A 175 9.26 1.46 22.66
C GLU A 175 10.15 0.53 21.83
N GLN A 176 9.56 -0.40 21.09
CA GLN A 176 10.24 -1.41 20.26
C GLN A 176 10.20 -1.02 18.78
N GLN A 177 10.38 0.26 18.49
CA GLN A 177 10.52 0.72 17.12
C GLN A 177 11.86 0.25 16.55
N GLU A 178 11.78 -0.40 15.40
CA GLU A 178 12.91 -0.83 14.59
C GLU A 178 12.56 -0.54 13.14
N ALA A 179 13.14 0.53 12.60
CA ALA A 179 12.81 0.95 11.24
C ALA A 179 13.13 -0.15 10.23
N SER A 180 12.22 -0.36 9.30
CA SER A 180 12.40 -1.30 8.19
C SER A 180 12.11 -0.64 6.86
N HIS A 181 12.97 -0.90 5.87
CA HIS A 181 12.89 -0.33 4.54
C HIS A 181 12.72 -1.46 3.51
N PHE A 182 11.85 -1.25 2.54
CA PHE A 182 11.54 -2.25 1.54
C PHE A 182 11.59 -1.67 0.13
N ALA A 183 12.20 -2.43 -0.76
CA ALA A 183 11.95 -2.36 -2.19
C ALA A 183 10.91 -3.44 -2.52
N ILE A 184 9.70 -3.02 -2.88
CA ILE A 184 8.59 -3.93 -3.21
C ILE A 184 8.39 -3.84 -4.71
N VAL A 185 8.54 -4.94 -5.42
CA VAL A 185 8.52 -4.96 -6.89
C VAL A 185 7.61 -6.06 -7.41
N ARG A 186 6.85 -5.79 -8.47
CA ARG A 186 6.21 -6.85 -9.24
C ARG A 186 7.15 -7.27 -10.36
N ASN A 187 7.54 -8.55 -10.35
CA ASN A 187 8.48 -9.14 -11.29
C ASN A 187 7.79 -9.52 -12.63
N ALA A 188 8.56 -10.06 -13.56
CA ALA A 188 8.07 -10.48 -14.87
C ALA A 188 7.10 -11.69 -14.82
N GLU A 189 7.12 -12.44 -13.72
CA GLU A 189 6.21 -13.55 -13.44
C GLU A 189 4.91 -13.10 -12.75
N ASP A 190 4.66 -11.78 -12.69
CA ASP A 190 3.54 -11.13 -12.00
C ASP A 190 3.48 -11.39 -10.48
N GLU A 191 4.61 -11.80 -9.88
CA GLU A 191 4.71 -11.97 -8.44
C GLU A 191 5.20 -10.69 -7.76
N VAL A 192 4.57 -10.29 -6.66
CA VAL A 192 5.04 -9.18 -5.84
C VAL A 192 6.06 -9.68 -4.81
N LYS A 193 7.28 -9.14 -4.89
CA LYS A 193 8.38 -9.48 -3.99
C LYS A 193 8.67 -8.34 -3.01
N PHE A 194 8.81 -8.67 -1.74
CA PHE A 194 9.22 -7.75 -0.69
C PHE A 194 10.70 -7.98 -0.36
N ILE A 195 11.52 -7.02 -0.68
CA ILE A 195 12.97 -7.07 -0.45
C ILE A 195 13.30 -6.13 0.69
N LEU A 196 13.79 -6.68 1.81
CA LEU A 196 14.28 -5.86 2.92
C LEU A 196 15.61 -5.23 2.50
N ILE A 197 15.68 -3.90 2.59
CA ILE A 197 16.85 -3.13 2.20
C ILE A 197 17.32 -2.24 3.37
N ASN A 198 18.57 -1.81 3.32
CA ASN A 198 19.11 -0.85 4.28
C ASN A 198 18.88 0.61 3.80
N PRO A 199 19.09 1.61 4.66
CA PRO A 199 18.92 3.03 4.30
C PRO A 199 19.79 3.48 3.12
N VAL A 200 20.98 2.90 2.93
CA VAL A 200 21.89 3.25 1.83
C VAL A 200 21.32 2.79 0.50
N ILE A 201 20.80 1.56 0.44
CA ILE A 201 20.15 1.01 -0.76
C ILE A 201 18.85 1.80 -1.06
N MET A 202 18.08 2.15 -0.02
CA MET A 202 16.92 3.03 -0.18
C MET A 202 17.32 4.35 -0.84
N ARG A 203 18.40 4.98 -0.35
CA ARG A 203 18.93 6.23 -0.90
C ARG A 203 19.38 6.08 -2.35
N LEU A 204 20.09 4.99 -2.67
CA LEU A 204 20.52 4.67 -4.04
C LEU A 204 19.32 4.60 -4.98
N LEU A 205 18.32 3.83 -4.65
CA LEU A 205 17.13 3.67 -5.48
C LEU A 205 16.35 4.98 -5.65
N LEU A 206 16.25 5.80 -4.59
CA LEU A 206 15.61 7.12 -4.67
C LEU A 206 16.38 8.07 -5.59
N LEU A 207 17.72 8.06 -5.56
CA LEU A 207 18.55 8.86 -6.46
C LEU A 207 18.34 8.45 -7.92
N LEU A 208 18.40 7.15 -8.19
CA LEU A 208 18.24 6.61 -9.55
C LEU A 208 16.82 6.80 -10.10
N GLN A 209 15.79 6.89 -9.25
CA GLN A 209 14.43 7.21 -9.68
C GLN A 209 14.20 8.70 -9.95
N SER A 210 14.89 9.58 -9.22
CA SER A 210 14.62 11.03 -9.25
C SER A 210 15.56 11.82 -10.15
N GLN A 211 16.70 11.27 -10.52
CA GLN A 211 17.75 11.96 -11.26
C GLN A 211 18.33 11.07 -12.38
N PRO A 212 18.70 11.65 -13.52
CA PRO A 212 19.35 10.93 -14.62
C PRO A 212 20.84 10.68 -14.32
N LEU A 213 21.12 9.90 -13.28
CA LEU A 213 22.47 9.56 -12.86
C LEU A 213 22.90 8.22 -13.44
N THR A 214 24.20 8.09 -13.75
CA THR A 214 24.81 6.78 -13.90
C THR A 214 24.89 6.07 -12.55
N GLY A 215 25.05 4.75 -12.55
CA GLY A 215 25.24 4.02 -11.30
C GLY A 215 26.42 4.54 -10.49
N GLU A 216 27.56 4.79 -11.16
CA GLU A 216 28.74 5.39 -10.54
C GLU A 216 28.44 6.78 -9.97
N GLY A 217 27.74 7.64 -10.73
CA GLY A 217 27.37 8.97 -10.27
C GLY A 217 26.54 8.94 -8.98
N ALA A 218 25.54 8.06 -8.92
CA ALA A 218 24.72 7.86 -7.72
C ALA A 218 25.54 7.35 -6.53
N LEU A 219 26.44 6.39 -6.75
CA LEU A 219 27.30 5.83 -5.72
C LEU A 219 28.33 6.83 -5.20
N ARG A 220 28.92 7.68 -6.07
CA ARG A 220 29.80 8.77 -5.65
C ARG A 220 29.07 9.80 -4.80
N GLN A 221 27.83 10.12 -5.16
CA GLN A 221 27.01 11.00 -4.32
C GLN A 221 26.76 10.39 -2.95
N ILE A 222 26.44 9.10 -2.86
CA ILE A 222 26.25 8.38 -1.59
C ILE A 222 27.54 8.39 -0.78
N ALA A 223 28.70 8.13 -1.41
CA ALA A 223 29.98 8.17 -0.71
C ALA A 223 30.25 9.54 -0.09
N ALA A 224 29.92 10.61 -0.80
CA ALA A 224 30.04 11.99 -0.30
C ALA A 224 29.05 12.27 0.86
N GLU A 225 27.78 11.84 0.73
CA GLU A 225 26.76 11.98 1.79
C GLU A 225 27.15 11.23 3.07
N LEU A 226 27.78 10.05 2.94
CA LEU A 226 28.30 9.25 4.04
C LEU A 226 29.63 9.77 4.61
N GLN A 227 30.27 10.71 3.92
CA GLN A 227 31.63 11.18 4.24
C GLN A 227 32.61 9.99 4.36
N HIS A 228 32.45 9.00 3.48
CA HIS A 228 33.26 7.77 3.54
C HIS A 228 34.71 8.07 3.17
N PRO A 229 35.71 7.66 3.99
CA PRO A 229 37.12 8.00 3.78
C PRO A 229 37.70 7.42 2.47
N ASP A 230 37.16 6.30 2.01
CA ASP A 230 37.52 5.67 0.74
C ASP A 230 36.27 5.44 -0.14
N PRO A 231 36.00 6.33 -1.10
CA PRO A 231 34.88 6.18 -2.03
C PRO A 231 34.91 4.88 -2.86
N SER A 232 36.10 4.28 -3.09
CA SER A 232 36.22 3.06 -3.90
C SER A 232 35.51 1.87 -3.26
N VAL A 233 35.50 1.80 -1.94
CA VAL A 233 34.75 0.78 -1.18
C VAL A 233 33.25 0.88 -1.44
N VAL A 234 32.71 2.12 -1.45
CA VAL A 234 31.29 2.36 -1.72
C VAL A 234 30.94 2.00 -3.16
N LEU A 235 31.84 2.30 -4.11
CA LEU A 235 31.64 1.94 -5.53
C LEU A 235 31.60 0.43 -5.73
N THR A 236 32.55 -0.30 -5.12
CA THR A 236 32.62 -1.77 -5.25
C THR A 236 31.37 -2.44 -4.64
N ALA A 237 31.05 -2.13 -3.38
CA ALA A 237 29.86 -2.68 -2.73
C ALA A 237 28.55 -2.24 -3.41
N GLY A 238 28.52 -1.02 -3.94
CA GLY A 238 27.40 -0.49 -4.69
C GLY A 238 27.20 -1.20 -6.02
N HIS A 239 28.26 -1.57 -6.71
CA HIS A 239 28.18 -2.38 -7.95
C HIS A 239 27.56 -3.76 -7.69
N GLU A 240 28.03 -4.46 -6.65
CA GLU A 240 27.45 -5.74 -6.23
C GLU A 240 25.96 -5.59 -5.86
N THR A 241 25.63 -4.49 -5.20
CA THR A 241 24.23 -4.15 -4.85
C THR A 241 23.38 -3.95 -6.10
N LEU A 242 23.87 -3.19 -7.11
CA LEU A 242 23.15 -2.99 -8.37
C LEU A 242 22.94 -4.30 -9.11
N GLN A 243 23.92 -5.20 -9.13
CA GLN A 243 23.79 -6.55 -9.72
C GLN A 243 22.74 -7.39 -8.97
N SER A 244 22.72 -7.34 -7.64
CA SER A 244 21.70 -8.00 -6.84
C SER A 244 20.29 -7.46 -7.10
N LEU A 245 20.14 -6.14 -7.18
CA LEU A 245 18.89 -5.47 -7.52
C LEU A 245 18.43 -5.78 -8.95
N HIS A 246 19.38 -5.95 -9.88
CA HIS A 246 19.08 -6.39 -11.25
C HIS A 246 18.58 -7.84 -11.26
N SER A 247 19.23 -8.74 -10.55
CA SER A 247 18.78 -10.13 -10.41
C SER A 247 17.39 -10.24 -9.77
N ALA A 248 17.04 -9.27 -8.91
CA ALA A 248 15.73 -9.17 -8.29
C ALA A 248 14.68 -8.39 -9.12
N GLN A 249 15.02 -7.98 -10.34
CA GLN A 249 14.19 -7.19 -11.27
C GLN A 249 13.72 -5.83 -10.69
N VAL A 250 14.43 -5.30 -9.72
CA VAL A 250 14.28 -3.92 -9.23
C VAL A 250 14.92 -2.93 -10.20
N VAL A 251 16.11 -3.30 -10.71
CA VAL A 251 16.80 -2.68 -11.83
C VAL A 251 16.64 -3.59 -13.04
N LEU A 252 16.16 -3.09 -14.17
CA LEU A 252 15.84 -3.90 -15.34
C LEU A 252 17.02 -3.99 -16.35
N GLY A 253 18.08 -3.26 -16.08
CA GLY A 253 19.23 -3.05 -16.96
C GLY A 253 19.56 -1.56 -17.04
N THR A 254 19.88 -1.04 -18.21
CA THR A 254 20.15 0.38 -18.45
C THR A 254 19.27 0.94 -19.55
N TRP A 255 18.99 2.24 -19.49
CA TRP A 255 18.31 2.92 -20.60
C TRP A 255 19.18 2.90 -21.85
N ARG A 256 18.60 2.53 -22.98
CA ARG A 256 19.27 2.67 -24.29
C ARG A 256 19.39 4.16 -24.62
N GLN A 257 20.57 4.54 -25.13
CA GLN A 257 20.84 5.91 -25.61
C GLN A 257 20.26 6.13 -27.00
#